data_8fadcd7833e13ef5731b42933adecb9c
#
_entry.id   8fadcd7833e13ef5731b42933adecb9c
#
_cell.length_a   1.000
_cell.length_b   1.000
_cell.length_c   1.000
_cell.angle_alpha   90.00
_cell.angle_beta   90.00
_cell.angle_gamma   90.00
#
_symmetry.space_group_name_H-M   'P 1'
#
loop_
_entity.id
_entity.type
_entity.pdbx_description
1 polymer ?
#
loop_
_entity_poly.entity_id
_entity_poly.type
_entity_poly.pdbx_seq_one_letter_code
_entity_poly.pdbx_strand_id
1 'polypeptide(L)'
;MASSNSSGTETLATGFSLTGITDPGELRDTAQALDEAGVGFVSLSGHILSAAAGRYPDRPTPTYASTYRDPFVVFSFLAAHTKRLRFRTAILILPLYPAALVARQTADLAVVSGGRLELGVGISWQQAEYAALGQETRGRGVRMEEQIGVLREFWGGSLISLRGRFHEVDGLGIGEQPPPIPVLIGCGQADPLLERVARIADGWLPLGGISEAGPIERLRKLTADAGRDPGAMRVGSRLAVAPEDPDAWLAGARAQHHIGVTDLTLQPPPGTSRDDALSAVLAAHAAITASPAISPDTEA
;
A
#
# COMPACT_ATOMS: atom_id res chain seq x y z
N MET A 1 -25.64 11.97 -25.86
CA MET A 1 -25.19 12.92 -24.83
C MET A 1 -23.76 12.54 -24.52
N ALA A 2 -22.81 13.37 -24.92
CA ALA A 2 -21.39 13.10 -24.78
C ALA A 2 -21.01 13.26 -23.30
N SER A 3 -20.48 12.20 -22.69
CA SER A 3 -19.85 12.27 -21.38
C SER A 3 -18.54 13.02 -21.53
N SER A 4 -18.46 14.17 -20.86
CA SER A 4 -17.25 14.97 -20.72
C SER A 4 -16.15 14.15 -20.07
N ASN A 5 -15.11 13.88 -20.84
CA ASN A 5 -13.85 13.30 -20.38
C ASN A 5 -13.12 14.37 -19.55
N SER A 6 -13.37 14.43 -18.25
CA SER A 6 -12.54 15.21 -17.34
C SER A 6 -11.25 14.43 -17.10
N SER A 7 -10.21 14.76 -17.85
CA SER A 7 -8.83 14.43 -17.48
C SER A 7 -8.43 15.31 -16.28
N GLY A 8 -9.02 15.01 -15.12
CA GLY A 8 -8.58 15.57 -13.86
C GLY A 8 -7.19 14.99 -13.59
N THR A 9 -6.18 15.82 -13.59
CA THR A 9 -4.87 15.48 -13.04
C THR A 9 -5.06 15.16 -11.58
N GLU A 10 -5.07 13.85 -11.25
CA GLU A 10 -5.18 13.42 -9.84
C GLU A 10 -4.02 14.04 -9.05
N THR A 11 -4.35 14.72 -7.96
CA THR A 11 -3.38 15.30 -7.04
C THR A 11 -2.46 14.21 -6.50
N LEU A 12 -1.15 14.44 -6.55
CA LEU A 12 -0.14 13.50 -6.05
C LEU A 12 -0.30 13.29 -4.54
N ALA A 13 -0.72 12.10 -4.12
CA ALA A 13 -0.87 11.78 -2.72
C ALA A 13 0.48 11.53 -2.05
N THR A 14 0.71 12.11 -0.88
CA THR A 14 1.90 11.84 -0.07
C THR A 14 1.56 10.96 1.12
N GLY A 15 2.52 10.19 1.60
CA GLY A 15 2.36 9.32 2.75
C GLY A 15 3.67 9.07 3.48
N PHE A 16 3.58 8.41 4.63
CA PHE A 16 4.73 8.07 5.48
C PHE A 16 4.66 6.63 5.97
N SER A 17 5.82 5.98 6.12
CA SER A 17 5.90 4.64 6.70
C SER A 17 6.08 4.72 8.22
N LEU A 18 5.16 4.11 8.95
CA LEU A 18 5.25 3.96 10.41
C LEU A 18 6.07 2.73 10.83
N THR A 19 6.62 1.98 9.88
CA THR A 19 7.44 0.78 10.16
C THR A 19 8.65 1.18 11.00
N GLY A 20 8.83 0.51 12.13
CA GLY A 20 9.92 0.80 13.08
C GLY A 20 9.51 1.67 14.26
N ILE A 21 8.37 2.35 14.22
CA ILE A 21 7.79 3.00 15.40
C ILE A 21 7.11 1.93 16.25
N THR A 22 7.56 1.76 17.49
CA THR A 22 7.11 0.66 18.35
C THR A 22 6.28 1.11 19.56
N ASP A 23 6.49 2.33 20.01
CA ASP A 23 5.72 2.91 21.13
C ASP A 23 4.33 3.33 20.66
N PRO A 24 3.24 2.93 21.35
CA PRO A 24 1.87 3.27 20.96
C PRO A 24 1.57 4.77 21.04
N GLY A 25 2.16 5.49 21.98
CA GLY A 25 2.02 6.94 22.10
C GLY A 25 2.64 7.65 20.90
N GLU A 26 3.87 7.24 20.52
CA GLU A 26 4.55 7.75 19.34
C GLU A 26 3.79 7.46 18.04
N LEU A 27 3.24 6.26 17.91
CA LEU A 27 2.40 5.89 16.75
C LEU A 27 1.19 6.82 16.63
N ARG A 28 0.48 7.04 17.76
CA ARG A 28 -0.68 7.93 17.84
C ARG A 28 -0.29 9.36 17.46
N ASP A 29 0.69 9.92 18.15
CA ASP A 29 1.06 11.33 18.02
C ASP A 29 1.59 11.63 16.60
N THR A 30 2.38 10.70 16.02
CA THR A 30 2.83 10.80 14.64
C THR A 30 1.64 10.76 13.66
N ALA A 31 0.70 9.83 13.84
CA ALA A 31 -0.46 9.71 12.95
C ALA A 31 -1.38 10.92 13.05
N GLN A 32 -1.58 11.48 14.25
CA GLN A 32 -2.38 12.69 14.44
C GLN A 32 -1.73 13.91 13.76
N ALA A 33 -0.43 14.11 13.92
CA ALA A 33 0.30 15.20 13.26
C ALA A 33 0.19 15.09 11.72
N LEU A 34 0.33 13.87 11.17
CA LEU A 34 0.16 13.63 9.73
C LEU A 34 -1.28 13.87 9.24
N ASP A 35 -2.28 13.45 10.03
CA ASP A 35 -3.70 13.67 9.73
C ASP A 35 -4.07 15.16 9.75
N GLU A 36 -3.59 15.90 10.75
CA GLU A 36 -3.80 17.34 10.89
C GLU A 36 -3.16 18.13 9.75
N ALA A 37 -1.98 17.70 9.29
CA ALA A 37 -1.30 18.31 8.15
C ALA A 37 -1.94 17.96 6.79
N GLY A 38 -2.86 16.97 6.72
CA GLY A 38 -3.49 16.55 5.49
C GLY A 38 -2.68 15.53 4.67
N VAL A 39 -1.68 14.88 5.28
CA VAL A 39 -0.96 13.79 4.64
C VAL A 39 -1.93 12.67 4.25
N GLY A 40 -1.82 12.17 3.02
CA GLY A 40 -2.83 11.30 2.42
C GLY A 40 -2.90 9.90 3.01
N PHE A 41 -1.77 9.30 3.39
CA PHE A 41 -1.75 7.94 3.93
C PHE A 41 -0.55 7.65 4.82
N VAL A 42 -0.70 6.64 5.69
CA VAL A 42 0.41 5.98 6.36
C VAL A 42 0.49 4.52 5.94
N SER A 43 1.69 3.95 6.04
CA SER A 43 1.90 2.55 5.66
C SER A 43 2.64 1.77 6.73
N LEU A 44 2.38 0.45 6.77
CA LEU A 44 3.10 -0.52 7.60
C LEU A 44 3.49 -1.75 6.80
N SER A 45 4.67 -2.28 7.09
CA SER A 45 5.12 -3.58 6.62
C SER A 45 4.34 -4.71 7.31
N GLY A 46 3.93 -5.71 6.53
CA GLY A 46 3.18 -6.88 7.03
C GLY A 46 4.04 -8.12 7.24
N HIS A 47 5.33 -7.98 7.59
CA HIS A 47 6.10 -9.09 8.10
C HIS A 47 5.54 -9.54 9.46
N ILE A 48 5.39 -10.85 9.64
CA ILE A 48 4.84 -11.44 10.87
C ILE A 48 5.96 -11.79 11.84
N LEU A 49 7.10 -12.28 11.30
CA LEU A 49 8.22 -12.78 12.08
C LEU A 49 9.53 -12.12 11.65
N SER A 50 10.39 -11.89 12.63
CA SER A 50 11.77 -11.42 12.44
C SER A 50 12.74 -12.56 12.64
N ALA A 51 13.82 -12.58 11.87
CA ALA A 51 14.86 -13.61 11.96
C ALA A 51 16.02 -13.19 12.87
N ALA A 52 16.74 -14.14 13.41
CA ALA A 52 18.02 -13.88 14.08
C ALA A 52 19.01 -13.27 13.09
N ALA A 53 19.79 -12.29 13.55
CA ALA A 53 20.81 -11.64 12.72
C ALA A 53 21.76 -12.68 12.10
N GLY A 54 22.07 -12.54 10.81
CA GLY A 54 22.95 -13.45 10.08
C GLY A 54 22.37 -14.84 9.79
N ARG A 55 21.15 -15.16 10.20
CA ARG A 55 20.54 -16.48 9.93
C ARG A 55 20.29 -16.72 8.43
N TYR A 56 20.09 -15.65 7.67
CA TYR A 56 19.86 -15.68 6.23
C TYR A 56 20.80 -14.66 5.56
N PRO A 57 22.11 -14.98 5.41
CA PRO A 57 23.13 -14.00 5.00
C PRO A 57 22.94 -13.51 3.57
N ASP A 58 22.33 -14.28 2.71
CA ASP A 58 22.17 -13.95 1.28
C ASP A 58 21.02 -12.97 1.00
N ARG A 59 20.26 -12.57 2.00
CA ARG A 59 19.12 -11.68 1.84
C ARG A 59 18.95 -10.74 3.03
N PRO A 60 18.67 -9.44 2.78
CA PRO A 60 18.33 -8.53 3.86
C PRO A 60 17.05 -9.03 4.53
N THR A 61 17.20 -9.60 5.69
CA THR A 61 16.13 -10.21 6.47
C THR A 61 15.75 -9.24 7.59
N PRO A 62 14.46 -9.00 7.86
CA PRO A 62 14.06 -8.36 9.10
C PRO A 62 14.70 -9.09 10.28
N THR A 63 15.57 -8.39 11.00
CA THR A 63 16.26 -8.97 12.15
C THR A 63 15.35 -8.91 13.37
N TYR A 64 15.65 -9.70 14.38
CA TYR A 64 14.95 -9.66 15.66
C TYR A 64 14.95 -8.26 16.31
N ALA A 65 15.94 -7.42 15.99
CA ALA A 65 15.98 -6.02 16.38
C ALA A 65 14.93 -5.16 15.65
N SER A 66 14.42 -5.63 14.50
CA SER A 66 13.34 -4.94 13.77
C SER A 66 11.99 -5.40 14.33
N THR A 67 11.36 -4.56 15.14
CA THR A 67 10.02 -4.86 15.66
C THR A 67 8.98 -4.56 14.58
N TYR A 68 8.24 -5.58 14.18
CA TYR A 68 7.07 -5.44 13.32
C TYR A 68 5.81 -5.54 14.17
N ARG A 69 4.87 -4.65 13.89
CA ARG A 69 3.53 -4.68 14.48
C ARG A 69 2.55 -5.17 13.42
N ASP A 70 1.54 -5.92 13.84
CA ASP A 70 0.46 -6.33 12.93
C ASP A 70 -0.27 -5.08 12.40
N PRO A 71 -0.37 -4.91 11.06
CA PRO A 71 -1.00 -3.73 10.48
C PRO A 71 -2.46 -3.55 10.88
N PHE A 72 -3.24 -4.63 10.99
CA PHE A 72 -4.66 -4.52 11.31
C PHE A 72 -4.88 -4.04 12.75
N VAL A 73 -4.03 -4.50 13.68
CA VAL A 73 -4.06 -4.05 15.08
C VAL A 73 -3.69 -2.57 15.18
N VAL A 74 -2.58 -2.16 14.56
CA VAL A 74 -2.13 -0.77 14.60
C VAL A 74 -3.10 0.16 13.89
N PHE A 75 -3.57 -0.19 12.71
CA PHE A 75 -4.50 0.65 11.96
C PHE A 75 -5.85 0.80 12.64
N SER A 76 -6.36 -0.24 13.33
CA SER A 76 -7.57 -0.13 14.14
C SER A 76 -7.38 0.87 15.29
N PHE A 77 -6.23 0.81 15.97
CA PHE A 77 -5.87 1.78 17.00
C PHE A 77 -5.79 3.21 16.45
N LEU A 78 -5.09 3.41 15.33
CA LEU A 78 -4.92 4.73 14.72
C LEU A 78 -6.22 5.27 14.10
N ALA A 79 -7.10 4.41 13.63
CA ALA A 79 -8.40 4.81 13.08
C ALA A 79 -9.26 5.54 14.09
N ALA A 80 -9.16 5.17 15.37
CA ALA A 80 -9.86 5.85 16.46
C ALA A 80 -9.27 7.23 16.81
N HIS A 81 -8.03 7.52 16.39
CA HIS A 81 -7.31 8.75 16.73
C HIS A 81 -7.14 9.72 15.56
N THR A 82 -7.58 9.35 14.37
CA THR A 82 -7.44 10.14 13.12
C THR A 82 -8.77 10.24 12.39
N LYS A 83 -8.89 11.18 11.43
CA LYS A 83 -10.17 11.44 10.74
C LYS A 83 -10.10 11.21 9.21
N ARG A 84 -8.96 11.52 8.57
CA ARG A 84 -8.80 11.52 7.12
C ARG A 84 -7.70 10.59 6.63
N LEU A 85 -6.70 10.36 7.47
CA LEU A 85 -5.51 9.58 7.15
C LEU A 85 -5.89 8.17 6.71
N ARG A 86 -5.46 7.77 5.50
CA ARG A 86 -5.66 6.42 4.96
C ARG A 86 -4.59 5.47 5.50
N PHE A 87 -4.93 4.19 5.60
CA PHE A 87 -4.10 3.14 6.16
C PHE A 87 -3.75 2.13 5.07
N ARG A 88 -2.46 2.01 4.73
CA ARG A 88 -1.98 1.12 3.66
C ARG A 88 -1.05 0.05 4.20
N THR A 89 -1.36 -1.22 3.98
CA THR A 89 -0.35 -2.26 4.15
C THR A 89 0.68 -2.16 3.02
N ALA A 90 1.98 -2.16 3.34
CA ALA A 90 3.04 -2.02 2.31
C ALA A 90 4.20 -3.00 2.58
N ILE A 91 3.98 -4.25 2.38
CA ILE A 91 2.77 -4.97 1.92
C ILE A 91 2.39 -6.05 2.95
N LEU A 92 1.11 -6.45 3.01
CA LEU A 92 0.69 -7.69 3.66
C LEU A 92 1.16 -8.89 2.82
N ILE A 93 1.82 -9.85 3.44
CA ILE A 93 2.24 -11.09 2.75
C ILE A 93 1.01 -12.01 2.69
N LEU A 94 0.10 -11.72 1.77
CA LEU A 94 -1.24 -12.33 1.74
C LEU A 94 -1.23 -13.87 1.76
N PRO A 95 -0.30 -14.59 1.07
CA PRO A 95 -0.27 -16.04 1.11
C PRO A 95 0.08 -16.66 2.46
N LEU A 96 0.47 -15.89 3.46
CA LEU A 96 0.69 -16.38 4.83
C LEU A 96 -0.61 -16.50 5.64
N TYR A 97 -1.70 -15.91 5.17
CA TYR A 97 -2.96 -15.82 5.90
C TYR A 97 -4.07 -16.66 5.27
N PRO A 98 -5.03 -17.17 6.07
CA PRO A 98 -6.30 -17.68 5.56
C PRO A 98 -7.11 -16.54 4.91
N ALA A 99 -7.58 -16.73 3.66
CA ALA A 99 -8.29 -15.69 2.92
C ALA A 99 -9.55 -15.19 3.65
N ALA A 100 -10.36 -16.09 4.21
CA ALA A 100 -11.58 -15.72 4.93
C ALA A 100 -11.30 -14.87 6.19
N LEU A 101 -10.17 -15.13 6.88
CA LEU A 101 -9.75 -14.32 8.03
C LEU A 101 -9.39 -12.91 7.59
N VAL A 102 -8.59 -12.78 6.52
CA VAL A 102 -8.23 -11.46 5.97
C VAL A 102 -9.47 -10.72 5.47
N ALA A 103 -10.41 -11.42 4.82
CA ALA A 103 -11.66 -10.82 4.36
C ALA A 103 -12.43 -10.19 5.52
N ARG A 104 -12.55 -10.88 6.66
CA ARG A 104 -13.20 -10.38 7.87
C ARG A 104 -12.44 -9.20 8.46
N GLN A 105 -11.14 -9.35 8.72
CA GLN A 105 -10.33 -8.30 9.35
C GLN A 105 -10.30 -7.01 8.54
N THR A 106 -10.19 -7.12 7.22
CA THR A 106 -10.17 -5.94 6.33
C THR A 106 -11.53 -5.29 6.21
N ALA A 107 -12.61 -6.07 6.18
CA ALA A 107 -13.97 -5.54 6.19
C ALA A 107 -14.26 -4.76 7.49
N ASP A 108 -13.95 -5.35 8.64
CA ASP A 108 -14.16 -4.71 9.94
C ASP A 108 -13.30 -3.44 10.06
N LEU A 109 -12.02 -3.49 9.62
CA LEU A 109 -11.16 -2.31 9.62
C LEU A 109 -11.66 -1.22 8.64
N ALA A 110 -12.18 -1.59 7.48
CA ALA A 110 -12.77 -0.63 6.55
C ALA A 110 -13.99 0.06 7.16
N VAL A 111 -14.85 -0.68 7.88
CA VAL A 111 -16.01 -0.12 8.59
C VAL A 111 -15.56 0.83 9.71
N VAL A 112 -14.71 0.38 10.64
CA VAL A 112 -14.32 1.19 11.80
C VAL A 112 -13.43 2.39 11.43
N SER A 113 -12.73 2.32 10.31
CA SER A 113 -11.97 3.45 9.78
C SER A 113 -12.79 4.41 8.91
N GLY A 114 -14.04 4.07 8.56
CA GLY A 114 -14.85 4.86 7.64
C GLY A 114 -14.33 4.83 6.20
N GLY A 115 -13.90 3.66 5.72
CA GLY A 115 -13.44 3.45 4.33
C GLY A 115 -11.99 3.88 4.06
N ARG A 116 -11.17 4.02 5.09
CA ARG A 116 -9.79 4.52 4.97
C ARG A 116 -8.73 3.41 4.80
N LEU A 117 -9.13 2.16 4.66
CA LEU A 117 -8.20 1.05 4.41
C LEU A 117 -7.84 0.91 2.94
N GLU A 118 -6.56 0.71 2.65
CA GLU A 118 -5.99 0.31 1.37
C GLU A 118 -5.16 -0.97 1.58
N LEU A 119 -5.53 -2.05 0.91
CA LEU A 119 -4.87 -3.34 1.09
C LEU A 119 -3.74 -3.53 0.06
N GLY A 120 -2.52 -3.15 0.45
CA GLY A 120 -1.32 -3.48 -0.32
C GLY A 120 -0.87 -4.91 -0.01
N VAL A 121 -0.77 -5.77 -1.02
CA VAL A 121 -0.45 -7.19 -0.88
C VAL A 121 0.78 -7.59 -1.69
N GLY A 122 1.44 -8.65 -1.27
CA GLY A 122 2.57 -9.24 -2.00
C GLY A 122 2.86 -10.66 -1.53
N ILE A 123 3.90 -11.26 -2.11
CA ILE A 123 4.22 -12.67 -1.87
C ILE A 123 5.46 -12.89 -1.00
N SER A 124 6.19 -11.84 -0.66
CA SER A 124 7.48 -11.88 0.04
C SER A 124 8.52 -12.86 -0.55
N TRP A 125 9.74 -12.73 -0.14
CA TRP A 125 10.86 -13.63 -0.46
C TRP A 125 11.23 -14.52 0.74
N GLN A 126 10.73 -14.20 1.96
CA GLN A 126 11.13 -14.82 3.24
C GLN A 126 10.52 -16.22 3.41
N GLN A 127 11.27 -17.24 3.02
CA GLN A 127 10.81 -18.64 3.13
C GLN A 127 10.59 -19.08 4.57
N ALA A 128 11.34 -18.52 5.53
CA ALA A 128 11.24 -18.89 6.93
C ALA A 128 9.87 -18.55 7.54
N GLU A 129 9.27 -17.43 7.17
CA GLU A 129 7.92 -17.09 7.63
C GLU A 129 6.89 -18.08 7.09
N TYR A 130 7.02 -18.50 5.81
CA TYR A 130 6.15 -19.51 5.21
C TYR A 130 6.23 -20.83 5.99
N ALA A 131 7.45 -21.32 6.26
CA ALA A 131 7.65 -22.55 7.01
C ALA A 131 7.09 -22.47 8.44
N ALA A 132 7.35 -21.37 9.14
CA ALA A 132 6.88 -21.16 10.52
C ALA A 132 5.34 -21.11 10.62
N LEU A 133 4.67 -20.64 9.56
CA LEU A 133 3.21 -20.54 9.49
C LEU A 133 2.56 -21.73 8.75
N GLY A 134 3.32 -22.78 8.47
CA GLY A 134 2.81 -23.96 7.79
C GLY A 134 2.33 -23.72 6.36
N GLN A 135 2.89 -22.70 5.68
CA GLN A 135 2.47 -22.31 4.34
C GLN A 135 3.51 -22.71 3.28
N GLU A 136 3.01 -23.11 2.12
CA GLU A 136 3.84 -23.47 0.97
C GLU A 136 4.29 -22.24 0.19
N THR A 137 5.58 -22.16 -0.15
CA THR A 137 6.11 -21.10 -1.04
C THR A 137 5.80 -21.36 -2.50
N ARG A 138 5.66 -22.65 -2.88
CA ARG A 138 5.32 -23.03 -4.26
C ARG A 138 3.92 -22.55 -4.62
N GLY A 139 3.81 -21.89 -5.77
CA GLY A 139 2.51 -21.39 -6.25
C GLY A 139 1.96 -20.19 -5.49
N ARG A 140 2.74 -19.55 -4.58
CA ARG A 140 2.28 -18.42 -3.77
C ARG A 140 1.72 -17.25 -4.58
N GLY A 141 2.23 -17.01 -5.79
CA GLY A 141 1.70 -15.96 -6.67
C GLY A 141 0.30 -16.26 -7.21
N VAL A 142 0.05 -17.52 -7.60
CA VAL A 142 -1.27 -17.97 -8.05
C VAL A 142 -2.25 -18.03 -6.86
N ARG A 143 -1.77 -18.46 -5.68
CA ARG A 143 -2.57 -18.47 -4.45
C ARG A 143 -2.98 -17.04 -4.06
N MET A 144 -2.08 -16.05 -4.11
CA MET A 144 -2.41 -14.66 -3.85
C MET A 144 -3.47 -14.12 -4.81
N GLU A 145 -3.35 -14.45 -6.10
CA GLU A 145 -4.33 -14.06 -7.11
C GLU A 145 -5.72 -14.62 -6.80
N GLU A 146 -5.80 -15.92 -6.47
CA GLU A 146 -7.05 -16.56 -6.06
C GLU A 146 -7.58 -15.95 -4.75
N GLN A 147 -6.71 -15.68 -3.77
CA GLN A 147 -7.08 -15.03 -2.52
C GLN A 147 -7.72 -13.65 -2.75
N ILE A 148 -7.15 -12.81 -3.63
CA ILE A 148 -7.73 -11.50 -3.95
C ILE A 148 -9.16 -11.66 -4.50
N GLY A 149 -9.38 -12.66 -5.36
CA GLY A 149 -10.74 -13.00 -5.83
C GLY A 149 -11.67 -13.37 -4.68
N VAL A 150 -11.24 -14.27 -3.81
CA VAL A 150 -12.01 -14.70 -2.61
C VAL A 150 -12.32 -13.52 -1.69
N LEU A 151 -11.37 -12.61 -1.45
CA LEU A 151 -11.60 -11.40 -0.66
C LEU A 151 -12.73 -10.55 -1.26
N ARG A 152 -12.69 -10.30 -2.57
CA ARG A 152 -13.70 -9.49 -3.26
C ARG A 152 -15.07 -10.11 -3.24
N GLU A 153 -15.17 -11.44 -3.38
CA GLU A 153 -16.43 -12.15 -3.23
C GLU A 153 -17.01 -11.97 -1.82
N PHE A 154 -16.22 -12.13 -0.77
CA PHE A 154 -16.66 -11.86 0.60
C PHE A 154 -17.08 -10.41 0.83
N TRP A 155 -16.35 -9.45 0.29
CA TRP A 155 -16.69 -8.01 0.41
C TRP A 155 -17.94 -7.62 -0.40
N GLY A 156 -18.43 -8.49 -1.27
CA GLY A 156 -19.71 -8.31 -1.96
C GLY A 156 -20.93 -8.36 -1.03
N GLY A 157 -20.77 -8.76 0.24
CA GLY A 157 -21.82 -8.73 1.28
C GLY A 157 -22.84 -9.86 1.18
N SER A 158 -22.65 -10.84 0.31
CA SER A 158 -23.54 -12.00 0.13
C SER A 158 -22.92 -13.28 0.71
N LEU A 159 -23.76 -14.32 0.84
CA LEU A 159 -23.23 -15.68 1.00
C LEU A 159 -22.57 -16.12 -0.30
N ILE A 160 -21.39 -16.67 -0.22
CA ILE A 160 -20.63 -17.12 -1.37
C ILE A 160 -20.41 -18.64 -1.35
N SER A 161 -20.41 -19.25 -2.53
CA SER A 161 -19.96 -20.62 -2.74
C SER A 161 -18.98 -20.60 -3.92
N LEU A 162 -17.75 -21.03 -3.68
CA LEU A 162 -16.69 -21.10 -4.69
C LEU A 162 -15.77 -22.29 -4.43
N ARG A 163 -15.23 -22.83 -5.51
CA ARG A 163 -14.18 -23.86 -5.44
C ARG A 163 -13.07 -23.48 -6.39
N GLY A 164 -11.93 -23.10 -5.81
CA GLY A 164 -10.68 -22.79 -6.51
C GLY A 164 -9.64 -23.90 -6.36
N ARG A 165 -8.42 -23.57 -6.71
CA ARG A 165 -7.27 -24.46 -6.54
C ARG A 165 -6.80 -24.52 -5.08
N PHE A 166 -6.94 -23.45 -4.33
CA PHE A 166 -6.43 -23.28 -2.97
C PHE A 166 -7.52 -23.01 -1.95
N HIS A 167 -8.72 -22.61 -2.39
CA HIS A 167 -9.80 -22.22 -1.50
C HIS A 167 -11.11 -22.89 -1.90
N GLU A 168 -11.84 -23.31 -0.89
CA GLU A 168 -13.20 -23.81 -1.02
C GLU A 168 -14.06 -23.12 0.03
N VAL A 169 -15.19 -22.56 -0.39
CA VAL A 169 -16.19 -21.90 0.46
C VAL A 169 -17.54 -22.38 0.02
N ASP A 170 -18.41 -22.75 0.95
CA ASP A 170 -19.78 -23.22 0.67
C ASP A 170 -20.77 -22.54 1.58
N GLY A 171 -21.57 -21.63 1.02
CA GLY A 171 -22.65 -20.94 1.70
C GLY A 171 -22.21 -20.06 2.89
N LEU A 172 -21.01 -19.46 2.83
CA LEU A 172 -20.47 -18.61 3.90
C LEU A 172 -20.37 -17.15 3.48
N GLY A 173 -20.41 -16.22 4.46
CA GLY A 173 -20.28 -14.79 4.22
C GLY A 173 -19.80 -14.05 5.46
N ILE A 174 -19.52 -12.76 5.31
CA ILE A 174 -19.07 -11.89 6.40
C ILE A 174 -20.17 -10.98 6.96
N GLY A 175 -21.38 -11.11 6.45
CA GLY A 175 -22.58 -10.40 6.94
C GLY A 175 -22.92 -9.19 6.10
N GLU A 176 -22.25 -8.07 6.28
CA GLU A 176 -22.51 -6.84 5.52
C GLU A 176 -21.39 -6.50 4.54
N GLN A 177 -21.73 -5.73 3.52
CA GLN A 177 -20.78 -5.22 2.56
C GLN A 177 -19.98 -4.06 3.20
N PRO A 178 -18.65 -4.15 3.28
CA PRO A 178 -17.83 -3.05 3.78
C PRO A 178 -17.76 -1.90 2.77
N PRO A 179 -17.27 -0.71 3.19
CA PRO A 179 -16.80 0.31 2.25
C PRO A 179 -15.78 -0.27 1.27
N PRO A 180 -15.64 0.30 0.05
CA PRO A 180 -14.67 -0.17 -0.94
C PRO A 180 -13.25 -0.25 -0.37
N ILE A 181 -12.57 -1.38 -0.62
CA ILE A 181 -11.20 -1.63 -0.18
C ILE A 181 -10.31 -1.78 -1.42
N PRO A 182 -9.56 -0.74 -1.81
CA PRO A 182 -8.62 -0.83 -2.91
C PRO A 182 -7.52 -1.86 -2.63
N VAL A 183 -7.22 -2.69 -3.62
CA VAL A 183 -6.14 -3.70 -3.56
C VAL A 183 -4.96 -3.25 -4.41
N LEU A 184 -3.81 -3.04 -3.78
CA LEU A 184 -2.57 -2.70 -4.47
C LEU A 184 -1.60 -3.89 -4.41
N ILE A 185 -0.89 -4.19 -5.50
CA ILE A 185 0.07 -5.30 -5.52
C ILE A 185 1.51 -4.77 -5.48
N GLY A 186 2.27 -5.23 -4.48
CA GLY A 186 3.71 -5.01 -4.38
C GLY A 186 4.48 -6.05 -5.19
N CYS A 187 5.10 -5.64 -6.31
CA CYS A 187 5.90 -6.53 -7.15
C CYS A 187 6.95 -5.78 -7.97
N GLY A 188 7.85 -6.55 -8.61
CA GLY A 188 8.82 -6.01 -9.57
C GLY A 188 8.16 -5.61 -10.89
N GLN A 189 9.03 -5.25 -11.88
CA GLN A 189 8.63 -4.64 -13.16
C GLN A 189 8.52 -5.64 -14.32
N ALA A 190 8.72 -6.95 -14.07
CA ALA A 190 8.65 -7.96 -15.13
C ALA A 190 7.21 -8.11 -15.66
N ASP A 191 7.06 -8.26 -16.97
CA ASP A 191 5.78 -8.33 -17.67
C ASP A 191 4.76 -9.29 -17.01
N PRO A 192 5.08 -10.54 -16.63
CA PRO A 192 4.09 -11.41 -16.01
C PRO A 192 3.56 -10.90 -14.66
N LEU A 193 4.33 -10.03 -13.97
CA LEU A 193 3.92 -9.40 -12.72
C LEU A 193 3.01 -8.20 -12.99
N LEU A 194 3.36 -7.38 -13.99
CA LEU A 194 2.55 -6.24 -14.42
C LEU A 194 1.22 -6.70 -15.04
N GLU A 195 1.21 -7.79 -15.80
CA GLU A 195 -0.03 -8.42 -16.31
C GLU A 195 -0.97 -8.83 -15.19
N ARG A 196 -0.44 -9.39 -14.10
CA ARG A 196 -1.25 -9.69 -12.90
C ARG A 196 -1.83 -8.42 -12.30
N VAL A 197 -1.01 -7.39 -12.06
CA VAL A 197 -1.47 -6.10 -11.55
C VAL A 197 -2.59 -5.55 -12.43
N ALA A 198 -2.37 -5.49 -13.73
CA ALA A 198 -3.30 -4.96 -14.72
C ALA A 198 -4.68 -5.66 -14.68
N ARG A 199 -4.69 -6.99 -14.48
CA ARG A 199 -5.95 -7.77 -14.45
C ARG A 199 -6.72 -7.64 -13.14
N ILE A 200 -6.03 -7.60 -11.99
CA ILE A 200 -6.69 -7.83 -10.70
C ILE A 200 -6.39 -6.79 -9.61
N ALA A 201 -5.57 -5.77 -9.84
CA ALA A 201 -5.27 -4.79 -8.80
C ALA A 201 -5.83 -3.40 -9.14
N ASP A 202 -5.98 -2.57 -8.12
CA ASP A 202 -6.38 -1.17 -8.24
C ASP A 202 -5.15 -0.25 -8.22
N GLY A 203 -3.97 -0.83 -7.98
CA GLY A 203 -2.69 -0.12 -8.05
C GLY A 203 -1.48 -1.03 -7.94
N TRP A 204 -0.33 -0.45 -8.24
CA TRP A 204 0.97 -1.08 -8.21
C TRP A 204 1.90 -0.38 -7.20
N LEU A 205 2.58 -1.17 -6.38
CA LEU A 205 3.63 -0.72 -5.47
C LEU A 205 4.98 -1.29 -5.95
N PRO A 206 5.73 -0.56 -6.77
CA PRO A 206 6.99 -1.03 -7.33
C PRO A 206 8.03 -1.37 -6.25
N LEU A 207 8.63 -2.55 -6.34
CA LEU A 207 9.79 -2.88 -5.50
C LEU A 207 10.99 -2.02 -5.91
N GLY A 208 11.59 -1.32 -4.93
CA GLY A 208 12.74 -0.43 -5.17
C GLY A 208 12.38 0.96 -5.69
N GLY A 209 11.09 1.28 -5.83
CA GLY A 209 10.65 2.54 -6.42
C GLY A 209 10.63 2.49 -7.95
N ILE A 210 10.38 3.65 -8.57
CA ILE A 210 10.35 3.81 -10.02
C ILE A 210 10.93 5.18 -10.41
N SER A 211 11.75 5.21 -11.44
CA SER A 211 12.43 6.41 -11.94
C SER A 211 12.18 6.67 -13.44
N GLU A 212 11.49 5.75 -14.13
CA GLU A 212 11.29 5.78 -15.57
C GLU A 212 9.81 5.58 -15.92
N ALA A 213 9.36 6.22 -17.00
CA ALA A 213 7.97 6.13 -17.48
C ALA A 213 7.62 4.75 -18.06
N GLY A 214 8.58 4.09 -18.72
CA GLY A 214 8.34 2.86 -19.49
C GLY A 214 7.54 1.78 -18.76
N PRO A 215 7.88 1.38 -17.53
CA PRO A 215 7.10 0.39 -16.79
C PRO A 215 5.66 0.83 -16.48
N ILE A 216 5.43 2.13 -16.24
CA ILE A 216 4.08 2.67 -15.99
C ILE A 216 3.26 2.68 -17.28
N GLU A 217 3.84 3.10 -18.38
CA GLU A 217 3.21 3.04 -19.72
C GLU A 217 2.86 1.61 -20.08
N ARG A 218 3.77 0.67 -19.81
CA ARG A 218 3.54 -0.75 -20.02
C ARG A 218 2.38 -1.27 -19.17
N LEU A 219 2.33 -0.93 -17.90
CA LEU A 219 1.23 -1.29 -17.00
C LEU A 219 -0.11 -0.72 -17.50
N ARG A 220 -0.14 0.55 -17.89
CA ARG A 220 -1.36 1.20 -18.42
C ARG A 220 -1.85 0.51 -19.69
N LYS A 221 -0.93 0.17 -20.60
CA LYS A 221 -1.28 -0.60 -21.80
C LYS A 221 -1.90 -1.96 -21.44
N LEU A 222 -1.26 -2.72 -20.56
CA LEU A 222 -1.76 -4.02 -20.10
C LEU A 222 -3.13 -3.90 -19.41
N THR A 223 -3.37 -2.80 -18.68
CA THR A 223 -4.65 -2.52 -18.03
C THR A 223 -5.75 -2.28 -19.07
N ALA A 224 -5.46 -1.51 -20.11
CA ALA A 224 -6.38 -1.31 -21.24
C ALA A 224 -6.64 -2.63 -22.01
N ASP A 225 -5.60 -3.40 -22.28
CA ASP A 225 -5.69 -4.72 -22.94
C ASP A 225 -6.55 -5.71 -22.10
N ALA A 226 -6.58 -5.54 -20.75
CA ALA A 226 -7.44 -6.28 -19.83
C ALA A 226 -8.89 -5.75 -19.75
N GLY A 227 -9.24 -4.73 -20.54
CA GLY A 227 -10.58 -4.13 -20.57
C GLY A 227 -10.89 -3.24 -19.36
N ARG A 228 -9.85 -2.75 -18.64
CA ARG A 228 -9.98 -1.88 -17.47
C ARG A 228 -9.51 -0.46 -17.80
N ASP A 229 -9.94 0.50 -17.00
CA ASP A 229 -9.49 1.89 -17.16
C ASP A 229 -8.04 2.07 -16.70
N PRO A 230 -7.10 2.40 -17.60
CA PRO A 230 -5.72 2.65 -17.25
C PRO A 230 -5.53 3.95 -16.45
N GLY A 231 -6.46 4.90 -16.51
CA GLY A 231 -6.45 6.14 -15.73
C GLY A 231 -6.74 5.90 -14.26
N ALA A 232 -7.52 4.88 -13.91
CA ALA A 232 -7.81 4.51 -12.54
C ALA A 232 -6.68 3.71 -11.86
N MET A 233 -5.62 3.32 -12.60
CA MET A 233 -4.51 2.53 -12.06
C MET A 233 -3.56 3.40 -11.25
N ARG A 234 -3.56 3.21 -9.94
CA ARG A 234 -2.66 3.91 -9.02
C ARG A 234 -1.24 3.35 -9.08
N VAL A 235 -0.25 4.22 -8.97
CA VAL A 235 1.16 3.84 -8.97
C VAL A 235 1.86 4.48 -7.77
N GLY A 236 2.28 3.65 -6.83
CA GLY A 236 3.06 4.10 -5.68
C GLY A 236 4.54 4.23 -6.01
N SER A 237 5.23 5.14 -5.34
CA SER A 237 6.68 5.23 -5.37
C SER A 237 7.22 5.75 -4.04
N ARG A 238 8.53 6.01 -3.99
CA ARG A 238 9.22 6.51 -2.82
C ARG A 238 10.01 7.75 -3.19
N LEU A 239 10.03 8.73 -2.29
CA LEU A 239 10.80 9.96 -2.44
C LEU A 239 11.68 10.16 -1.21
N ALA A 240 13.00 10.23 -1.40
CA ALA A 240 13.91 10.60 -0.33
C ALA A 240 13.70 12.08 0.04
N VAL A 241 13.59 12.37 1.33
CA VAL A 241 13.35 13.72 1.85
C VAL A 241 14.43 14.05 2.88
N ALA A 242 15.62 14.41 2.38
CA ALA A 242 16.72 14.86 3.22
C ALA A 242 16.46 16.32 3.64
N PRO A 243 16.52 16.66 4.94
CA PRO A 243 16.15 17.99 5.46
C PRO A 243 16.96 19.15 4.85
N GLU A 244 18.18 18.87 4.40
CA GLU A 244 19.13 19.83 3.86
C GLU A 244 18.88 20.26 2.40
N ASP A 245 17.99 19.57 1.66
CA ASP A 245 17.79 19.81 0.23
C ASP A 245 16.30 19.81 -0.18
N PRO A 246 15.53 20.87 0.19
CA PRO A 246 14.12 20.99 -0.18
C PRO A 246 13.86 21.10 -1.68
N ASP A 247 14.78 21.66 -2.45
CA ASP A 247 14.62 21.82 -3.90
C ASP A 247 14.67 20.44 -4.59
N ALA A 248 15.50 19.53 -4.10
CA ALA A 248 15.53 18.16 -4.60
C ALA A 248 14.22 17.42 -4.36
N TRP A 249 13.49 17.67 -3.26
CA TRP A 249 12.20 17.04 -3.02
C TRP A 249 11.16 17.42 -4.06
N LEU A 250 11.06 18.74 -4.34
CA LEU A 250 10.12 19.27 -5.34
C LEU A 250 10.48 18.77 -6.74
N ALA A 251 11.77 18.82 -7.10
CA ALA A 251 12.22 18.30 -8.38
C ALA A 251 11.92 16.80 -8.52
N GLY A 252 12.19 16.01 -7.49
CA GLY A 252 11.91 14.57 -7.46
C GLY A 252 10.40 14.26 -7.51
N ALA A 253 9.58 14.98 -6.76
CA ALA A 253 8.13 14.83 -6.78
C ALA A 253 7.53 15.16 -8.15
N ARG A 254 7.96 16.26 -8.76
CA ARG A 254 7.55 16.65 -10.12
C ARG A 254 7.95 15.62 -11.16
N ALA A 255 9.19 15.13 -11.10
CA ALA A 255 9.68 14.11 -12.03
C ALA A 255 8.86 12.82 -11.91
N GLN A 256 8.59 12.36 -10.70
CA GLN A 256 7.80 11.15 -10.49
C GLN A 256 6.33 11.34 -10.87
N HIS A 257 5.73 12.48 -10.57
CA HIS A 257 4.37 12.79 -11.01
C HIS A 257 4.28 12.84 -12.55
N HIS A 258 5.25 13.46 -13.21
CA HIS A 258 5.31 13.56 -14.67
C HIS A 258 5.34 12.19 -15.36
N ILE A 259 6.01 11.19 -14.80
CA ILE A 259 6.02 9.82 -15.33
C ILE A 259 4.77 9.01 -14.96
N GLY A 260 3.86 9.58 -14.16
CA GLY A 260 2.56 8.99 -13.83
C GLY A 260 2.47 8.29 -12.47
N VAL A 261 3.37 8.62 -11.54
CA VAL A 261 3.23 8.21 -10.12
C VAL A 261 2.08 9.01 -9.50
N THR A 262 1.22 8.33 -8.74
CA THR A 262 0.04 8.90 -8.06
C THR A 262 0.21 9.01 -6.56
N ASP A 263 1.09 8.21 -5.97
CA ASP A 263 1.29 8.11 -4.53
C ASP A 263 2.78 8.09 -4.18
N LEU A 264 3.24 9.03 -3.35
CA LEU A 264 4.61 9.10 -2.87
C LEU A 264 4.72 8.78 -1.38
N THR A 265 5.48 7.74 -1.04
CA THR A 265 5.93 7.53 0.34
C THR A 265 7.17 8.37 0.57
N LEU A 266 7.07 9.38 1.43
CA LEU A 266 8.18 10.25 1.82
C LEU A 266 9.12 9.50 2.77
N GLN A 267 10.39 9.42 2.43
CA GLN A 267 11.40 8.65 3.17
C GLN A 267 12.53 9.56 3.68
N PRO A 268 12.56 9.90 4.96
CA PRO A 268 13.73 10.50 5.59
C PRO A 268 14.95 9.57 5.51
N PRO A 269 16.18 10.10 5.58
CA PRO A 269 17.39 9.30 5.58
C PRO A 269 17.41 8.26 6.71
N PRO A 270 18.02 7.09 6.49
CA PRO A 270 18.20 6.11 7.56
C PRO A 270 18.97 6.72 8.75
N GLY A 271 18.51 6.44 9.97
CA GLY A 271 19.12 6.95 11.19
C GLY A 271 18.68 8.34 11.63
N THR A 272 17.81 9.01 10.86
CA THR A 272 17.17 10.26 11.27
C THR A 272 16.33 10.02 12.55
N SER A 273 16.41 10.97 13.50
CA SER A 273 15.53 10.90 14.68
C SER A 273 14.06 10.95 14.28
N ARG A 274 13.17 10.44 15.13
CA ARG A 274 11.74 10.45 14.83
C ARG A 274 11.22 11.87 14.58
N ASP A 275 11.60 12.82 15.43
CA ASP A 275 11.09 14.18 15.38
C ASP A 275 11.61 14.93 14.14
N ASP A 276 12.88 14.70 13.77
CA ASP A 276 13.45 15.24 12.53
C ASP A 276 12.81 14.57 11.30
N ALA A 277 12.56 13.26 11.37
CA ALA A 277 11.87 12.52 10.31
C ALA A 277 10.45 13.04 10.08
N LEU A 278 9.68 13.22 11.14
CA LEU A 278 8.34 13.77 11.06
C LEU A 278 8.36 15.21 10.53
N SER A 279 9.26 16.05 11.03
CA SER A 279 9.43 17.43 10.57
C SER A 279 9.78 17.50 9.07
N ALA A 280 10.70 16.66 8.59
CA ALA A 280 11.05 16.59 7.18
C ALA A 280 9.87 16.15 6.30
N VAL A 281 9.11 15.15 6.75
CA VAL A 281 7.92 14.65 6.04
C VAL A 281 6.85 15.73 5.96
N LEU A 282 6.57 16.44 7.04
CA LEU A 282 5.57 17.52 7.07
C LEU A 282 5.98 18.68 6.17
N ALA A 283 7.26 19.09 6.21
CA ALA A 283 7.80 20.13 5.35
C ALA A 283 7.72 19.74 3.86
N ALA A 284 8.11 18.51 3.53
CA ALA A 284 8.05 18.02 2.16
C ALA A 284 6.60 17.90 1.67
N HIS A 285 5.67 17.40 2.50
CA HIS A 285 4.25 17.35 2.19
C HIS A 285 3.71 18.74 1.87
N ALA A 286 3.95 19.73 2.74
CA ALA A 286 3.49 21.09 2.54
C ALA A 286 4.05 21.72 1.25
N ALA A 287 5.33 21.52 0.96
CA ALA A 287 5.96 22.03 -0.26
C ALA A 287 5.41 21.37 -1.54
N ILE A 288 5.17 20.05 -1.53
CA ILE A 288 4.64 19.30 -2.67
C ILE A 288 3.19 19.72 -2.95
N THR A 289 2.37 19.82 -1.91
CA THR A 289 0.94 20.18 -2.06
C THR A 289 0.73 21.65 -2.43
N ALA A 290 1.62 22.54 -2.05
CA ALA A 290 1.60 23.94 -2.45
C ALA A 290 2.14 24.19 -3.88
N SER A 291 2.69 23.17 -4.55
CA SER A 291 3.29 23.33 -5.88
C SER A 291 2.25 23.25 -6.99
N PRO A 292 2.00 24.35 -7.78
CA PRO A 292 1.00 24.35 -8.85
C PRO A 292 1.26 23.32 -9.97
N ALA A 293 2.51 22.92 -10.16
CA ALA A 293 2.90 21.91 -11.12
C ALA A 293 2.55 20.47 -10.70
N ILE A 294 2.09 20.28 -9.46
CA ILE A 294 1.74 18.97 -8.88
C ILE A 294 0.28 18.96 -8.40
N SER A 295 -0.26 20.10 -8.03
CA SER A 295 -1.67 20.31 -7.61
C SER A 295 -2.25 21.46 -8.40
N PRO A 296 -2.92 21.22 -9.53
CA PRO A 296 -3.48 22.29 -10.36
C PRO A 296 -4.67 23.04 -9.72
N ASP A 297 -5.20 22.56 -8.60
CA ASP A 297 -6.40 23.10 -7.95
C ASP A 297 -6.14 24.30 -7.01
N THR A 298 -4.94 24.92 -7.05
CA THR A 298 -4.60 26.03 -6.14
C THR A 298 -4.82 27.43 -6.76
N GLU A 299 -5.40 27.51 -7.96
CA GLU A 299 -5.84 28.78 -8.57
C GLU A 299 -7.37 28.81 -8.69
N ALA A 300 -8.05 29.26 -7.63
CA ALA A 300 -9.40 29.80 -7.69
C ALA A 300 -9.62 30.79 -6.55
#